data_29f20144351361a76848a37b2a09c623
#
_entry.id   29f20144351361a76848a37b2a09c623
#
_cell.length_a   1.000
_cell.length_b   1.000
_cell.length_c   1.000
_cell.angle_alpha   90.00
_cell.angle_beta   90.00
_cell.angle_gamma   90.00
#
_symmetry.space_group_name_H-M   'P 1'
#
loop_
_entity.id
_entity.type
_entity.pdbx_description
1 polymer ?
#
loop_
_entity_poly.entity_id
_entity_poly.type
_entity_poly.pdbx_seq_one_letter_code
_entity_poly.pdbx_strand_id
1 'polypeptide(L)'
;MELITNGTLLPRVQKDKEEQQSRTKAKAEVFTPSWICNKMNNFCDEQWFMRKDVFNKEKDDHTWIPSKKPIKFGKTIQKDTPEWQRYVDSRRIEITCGEAPYIVSRYDTTTGELLALNYRIGILDRKLRIVNENTTDEAEWLEWVIRAYEATYGFEFQGDNLFLARINLIQTFMDYYEDRFGHEPAYMTVKKIASIVVWNIWQMDGLKDTIPFGVPDDEYQQLSLF
;
A
#
# COMPACT_ATOMS: atom_id res chain seq x y z
N MET A 1 -16.29 -13.86 17.73
CA MET A 1 -15.37 -13.75 16.57
C MET A 1 -14.31 -12.72 16.91
N GLU A 2 -13.19 -13.18 17.45
CA GLU A 2 -12.12 -12.29 17.90
C GLU A 2 -11.26 -11.93 16.70
N LEU A 3 -11.55 -10.76 16.09
CA LEU A 3 -10.71 -10.16 15.04
C LEU A 3 -9.49 -9.42 15.63
N ILE A 4 -9.38 -9.36 16.95
CA ILE A 4 -8.34 -8.62 17.65
C ILE A 4 -7.76 -9.52 18.74
N THR A 5 -6.52 -9.93 18.60
CA THR A 5 -5.72 -10.50 19.69
C THR A 5 -4.63 -9.50 20.06
N ASN A 6 -4.55 -9.12 21.34
CA ASN A 6 -3.57 -8.17 21.89
C ASN A 6 -3.52 -6.81 21.15
N GLY A 7 -4.65 -6.28 20.70
CA GLY A 7 -4.72 -5.00 20.00
C GLY A 7 -4.31 -5.04 18.52
N THR A 8 -3.95 -6.20 17.98
CA THR A 8 -3.57 -6.36 16.57
C THR A 8 -4.67 -7.07 15.81
N LEU A 9 -5.14 -6.47 14.72
CA LEU A 9 -6.05 -7.12 13.78
C LEU A 9 -5.32 -8.25 13.05
N LEU A 10 -5.90 -9.44 13.10
CA LEU A 10 -5.33 -10.62 12.45
C LEU A 10 -5.66 -10.64 10.95
N PRO A 11 -4.69 -11.07 10.11
CA PRO A 11 -4.93 -11.34 8.69
C PRO A 11 -6.10 -12.31 8.50
N ARG A 12 -6.85 -12.16 7.42
CA ARG A 12 -7.99 -13.04 7.10
C ARG A 12 -7.59 -14.49 6.88
N VAL A 13 -6.37 -14.74 6.47
CA VAL A 13 -5.84 -16.09 6.25
C VAL A 13 -5.87 -16.95 7.52
N GLN A 14 -5.98 -16.35 8.69
CA GLN A 14 -6.15 -17.07 9.95
C GLN A 14 -7.59 -17.53 10.21
N LYS A 15 -8.52 -17.25 9.30
CA LYS A 15 -9.87 -17.79 9.33
C LYS A 15 -9.91 -19.23 8.83
N ASP A 16 -10.96 -19.95 9.23
CA ASP A 16 -11.15 -21.35 8.84
C ASP A 16 -11.14 -21.53 7.31
N LYS A 17 -10.48 -22.60 6.83
CA LYS A 17 -10.35 -22.90 5.40
C LYS A 17 -11.69 -23.03 4.67
N GLU A 18 -12.73 -23.52 5.37
CA GLU A 18 -14.08 -23.63 4.80
C GLU A 18 -14.71 -22.24 4.56
N GLU A 19 -14.50 -21.31 5.49
CA GLU A 19 -14.97 -19.92 5.33
C GLU A 19 -14.23 -19.23 4.18
N GLN A 20 -12.92 -19.44 4.03
CA GLN A 20 -12.12 -18.92 2.92
C GLN A 20 -12.62 -19.44 1.56
N GLN A 21 -12.85 -20.75 1.44
CA GLN A 21 -13.35 -21.34 0.18
C GLN A 21 -14.76 -20.88 -0.17
N SER A 22 -15.62 -20.74 0.83
CA SER A 22 -16.98 -20.21 0.66
C SER A 22 -16.94 -18.77 0.16
N ARG A 23 -16.08 -17.94 0.69
CA ARG A 23 -15.91 -16.52 0.30
C ARG A 23 -15.31 -16.38 -1.10
N THR A 24 -14.29 -17.19 -1.44
CA THR A 24 -13.70 -17.19 -2.78
C THR A 24 -14.77 -17.52 -3.84
N LYS A 25 -15.64 -18.50 -3.57
CA LYS A 25 -16.72 -18.87 -4.49
C LYS A 25 -17.87 -17.84 -4.53
N ALA A 26 -18.25 -17.27 -3.38
CA ALA A 26 -19.40 -16.39 -3.29
C ALA A 26 -19.11 -14.92 -3.61
N LYS A 27 -17.87 -14.47 -3.40
CA LYS A 27 -17.47 -13.06 -3.48
C LYS A 27 -16.30 -12.80 -4.45
N ALA A 28 -15.82 -13.82 -5.17
CA ALA A 28 -14.65 -13.75 -6.04
C ALA A 28 -13.40 -13.17 -5.35
N GLU A 29 -13.25 -13.39 -4.06
CA GLU A 29 -12.15 -12.90 -3.24
C GLU A 29 -10.89 -13.70 -3.54
N VAL A 30 -9.83 -13.06 -4.00
CA VAL A 30 -8.55 -13.68 -4.32
C VAL A 30 -7.49 -13.21 -3.34
N PHE A 31 -6.87 -14.15 -2.63
CA PHE A 31 -5.70 -13.86 -1.79
C PHE A 31 -4.45 -13.90 -2.68
N THR A 32 -3.80 -12.76 -2.83
CA THR A 32 -2.64 -12.65 -3.71
C THR A 32 -1.34 -12.81 -2.93
N PRO A 33 -0.54 -13.86 -3.20
CA PRO A 33 0.74 -14.04 -2.53
C PRO A 33 1.66 -12.83 -2.69
N SER A 34 2.44 -12.53 -1.65
CA SER A 34 3.34 -11.37 -1.65
C SER A 34 4.34 -11.36 -2.80
N TRP A 35 4.79 -12.54 -3.28
CA TRP A 35 5.70 -12.59 -4.43
C TRP A 35 5.06 -12.12 -5.73
N ILE A 36 3.75 -12.32 -5.93
CA ILE A 36 3.01 -11.77 -7.08
C ILE A 36 2.91 -10.25 -6.96
N CYS A 37 2.55 -9.74 -5.77
CA CYS A 37 2.52 -8.31 -5.50
C CYS A 37 3.89 -7.67 -5.77
N ASN A 38 4.97 -8.33 -5.29
CA ASN A 38 6.33 -7.88 -5.54
C ASN A 38 6.66 -7.79 -7.03
N LYS A 39 6.35 -8.84 -7.78
CA LYS A 39 6.62 -8.90 -9.22
C LYS A 39 5.91 -7.77 -9.98
N MET A 40 4.64 -7.52 -9.68
CA MET A 40 3.88 -6.45 -10.32
C MET A 40 4.42 -5.06 -9.95
N ASN A 41 4.73 -4.84 -8.67
CA ASN A 41 5.30 -3.57 -8.22
C ASN A 41 6.71 -3.35 -8.80
N ASN A 42 7.54 -4.42 -8.91
CA ASN A 42 8.82 -4.34 -9.60
C ASN A 42 8.66 -3.97 -11.07
N PHE A 43 7.69 -4.56 -11.77
CA PHE A 43 7.42 -4.18 -13.15
C PHE A 43 7.08 -2.70 -13.31
N CYS A 44 6.23 -2.14 -12.44
CA CYS A 44 5.90 -0.71 -12.46
C CYS A 44 7.14 0.17 -12.20
N ASP A 45 8.00 -0.23 -11.26
CA ASP A 45 9.21 0.53 -10.94
C ASP A 45 10.27 0.38 -12.02
N GLU A 46 10.40 -0.77 -12.68
CA GLU A 46 11.27 -0.92 -13.85
C GLU A 46 10.92 0.09 -14.95
N GLN A 47 9.63 0.35 -15.18
CA GLN A 47 9.19 1.37 -16.13
C GLN A 47 9.53 2.78 -15.66
N TRP A 48 9.37 3.07 -14.36
CA TRP A 48 9.71 4.37 -13.81
C TRP A 48 11.21 4.67 -13.85
N PHE A 49 12.01 3.72 -13.38
CA PHE A 49 13.47 3.88 -13.23
C PHE A 49 14.27 3.51 -14.48
N MET A 50 13.63 2.92 -15.50
CA MET A 50 14.26 2.36 -16.71
C MET A 50 15.39 1.38 -16.38
N ARG A 51 15.25 0.63 -15.29
CA ARG A 51 16.19 -0.40 -14.83
C ARG A 51 15.51 -1.42 -13.93
N LYS A 52 16.08 -2.64 -13.89
CA LYS A 52 15.64 -3.74 -13.03
C LYS A 52 16.21 -3.66 -11.60
N ASP A 53 15.62 -4.47 -10.72
CA ASP A 53 16.13 -4.73 -9.36
C ASP A 53 16.30 -3.43 -8.53
N VAL A 54 15.35 -2.51 -8.64
CA VAL A 54 15.45 -1.20 -7.96
C VAL A 54 15.35 -1.37 -6.45
N PHE A 55 14.24 -1.91 -5.95
CA PHE A 55 13.97 -2.08 -4.51
C PHE A 55 14.41 -3.42 -3.96
N ASN A 56 14.35 -4.45 -4.79
CA ASN A 56 14.76 -5.80 -4.46
C ASN A 56 15.09 -6.61 -5.72
N LYS A 57 15.75 -7.74 -5.51
CA LYS A 57 16.00 -8.74 -6.55
C LYS A 57 15.19 -9.99 -6.27
N GLU A 58 14.31 -10.35 -7.20
CA GLU A 58 13.54 -11.59 -7.14
C GLU A 58 14.41 -12.82 -7.33
N LYS A 59 13.99 -13.94 -6.74
CA LYS A 59 14.60 -15.26 -6.90
C LYS A 59 13.59 -16.24 -7.49
N ASP A 60 14.10 -17.34 -8.02
CA ASP A 60 13.30 -18.41 -8.65
C ASP A 60 12.38 -19.13 -7.64
N ASP A 61 12.72 -19.10 -6.36
CA ASP A 61 11.94 -19.69 -5.26
C ASP A 61 10.82 -18.78 -4.73
N HIS A 62 10.46 -17.73 -5.47
CA HIS A 62 9.46 -16.72 -5.10
C HIS A 62 9.81 -15.86 -3.88
N THR A 63 11.05 -15.93 -3.41
CA THR A 63 11.57 -15.00 -2.40
C THR A 63 12.27 -13.81 -3.09
N TRP A 64 12.68 -12.80 -2.30
CA TRP A 64 13.42 -11.65 -2.80
C TRP A 64 14.48 -11.18 -1.80
N ILE A 65 15.48 -10.51 -2.34
CA ILE A 65 16.54 -9.89 -1.55
C ILE A 65 16.37 -8.36 -1.63
N PRO A 66 16.06 -7.66 -0.53
CA PRO A 66 15.99 -6.21 -0.52
C PRO A 66 17.31 -5.55 -0.91
N SER A 67 17.24 -4.46 -1.67
CA SER A 67 18.41 -3.62 -1.94
C SER A 67 18.91 -2.99 -0.65
N LYS A 68 20.20 -3.20 -0.33
CA LYS A 68 20.83 -2.65 0.88
C LYS A 68 21.29 -1.21 0.74
N LYS A 69 21.46 -0.74 -0.50
CA LYS A 69 21.92 0.61 -0.81
C LYS A 69 20.73 1.55 -1.00
N PRO A 70 20.89 2.85 -0.69
CA PRO A 70 19.86 3.84 -1.02
C PRO A 70 19.50 3.81 -2.50
N ILE A 71 18.23 4.08 -2.76
CA ILE A 71 17.68 4.07 -4.12
C ILE A 71 18.22 5.27 -4.89
N LYS A 72 18.93 4.99 -5.98
CA LYS A 72 19.49 6.02 -6.86
C LYS A 72 18.48 6.42 -7.92
N PHE A 73 18.25 7.69 -8.04
CA PHE A 73 17.47 8.29 -9.12
C PHE A 73 18.37 8.69 -10.29
N GLY A 74 17.79 8.77 -11.49
CA GLY A 74 18.45 9.29 -12.67
C GLY A 74 18.74 10.80 -12.59
N LYS A 75 19.19 11.38 -13.69
CA LYS A 75 19.34 12.84 -13.76
C LYS A 75 17.98 13.51 -13.64
N THR A 76 17.92 14.56 -12.84
CA THR A 76 16.72 15.40 -12.66
C THR A 76 16.26 15.95 -14.01
N ILE A 77 15.03 15.61 -14.42
CA ILE A 77 14.43 16.07 -15.67
C ILE A 77 13.90 17.51 -15.50
N GLN A 78 13.35 17.81 -14.33
CA GLN A 78 12.89 19.15 -13.97
C GLN A 78 13.92 19.81 -13.05
N LYS A 79 14.41 21.00 -13.42
CA LYS A 79 15.50 21.69 -12.72
C LYS A 79 15.25 21.93 -11.22
N ASP A 80 13.98 22.04 -10.81
CA ASP A 80 13.62 22.53 -9.48
C ASP A 80 12.97 21.48 -8.58
N THR A 81 12.79 20.22 -9.07
CA THR A 81 12.16 19.17 -8.28
C THR A 81 13.00 17.89 -8.31
N PRO A 82 13.56 17.46 -7.17
CA PRO A 82 14.30 16.20 -7.08
C PRO A 82 13.46 15.00 -7.54
N GLU A 83 14.07 14.06 -8.24
CA GLU A 83 13.36 12.90 -8.80
C GLU A 83 12.73 12.00 -7.73
N TRP A 84 13.30 11.93 -6.51
CA TRP A 84 12.72 11.19 -5.43
C TRP A 84 11.37 11.79 -4.98
N GLN A 85 11.24 13.11 -4.99
CA GLN A 85 9.99 13.81 -4.69
C GLN A 85 8.92 13.50 -5.73
N ARG A 86 9.29 13.50 -7.01
CA ARG A 86 8.38 13.11 -8.10
C ARG A 86 7.91 11.67 -7.97
N TYR A 87 8.79 10.76 -7.55
CA TYR A 87 8.38 9.36 -7.31
C TYR A 87 7.38 9.28 -6.16
N VAL A 88 7.63 9.95 -5.05
CA VAL A 88 6.72 9.99 -3.89
C VAL A 88 5.37 10.57 -4.27
N ASP A 89 5.35 11.67 -5.02
CA ASP A 89 4.13 12.34 -5.50
C ASP A 89 3.41 11.60 -6.65
N SER A 90 4.04 10.59 -7.24
CA SER A 90 3.41 9.84 -8.32
C SER A 90 2.12 9.18 -7.84
N ARG A 91 0.99 9.53 -8.48
CA ARG A 91 -0.30 8.95 -8.14
C ARG A 91 -0.34 7.47 -8.50
N ARG A 92 -0.74 6.65 -7.56
CA ARG A 92 -0.87 5.19 -7.73
C ARG A 92 -2.23 4.76 -7.21
N ILE A 93 -2.90 3.89 -7.96
CA ILE A 93 -4.20 3.34 -7.61
C ILE A 93 -4.20 1.83 -7.78
N GLU A 94 -4.81 1.14 -6.84
CA GLU A 94 -5.12 -0.28 -6.94
C GLU A 94 -6.64 -0.43 -7.01
N ILE A 95 -7.14 -0.94 -8.14
CA ILE A 95 -8.55 -1.26 -8.33
C ILE A 95 -8.80 -2.66 -7.78
N THR A 96 -9.80 -2.82 -6.91
CA THR A 96 -10.08 -4.07 -6.16
C THR A 96 -8.93 -4.44 -5.21
N CYS A 97 -8.59 -3.49 -4.31
CA CYS A 97 -7.37 -3.61 -3.51
C CYS A 97 -7.41 -4.69 -2.41
N GLY A 98 -8.56 -5.29 -2.10
CA GLY A 98 -8.66 -6.28 -1.04
C GLY A 98 -8.21 -5.73 0.32
N GLU A 99 -7.30 -6.42 0.98
CA GLU A 99 -6.61 -5.97 2.21
C GLU A 99 -5.44 -5.01 1.91
N ALA A 100 -5.30 -4.54 0.66
CA ALA A 100 -4.27 -3.68 0.10
C ALA A 100 -2.85 -4.29 -0.02
N PRO A 101 -2.67 -5.57 -0.43
CA PRO A 101 -1.34 -6.19 -0.45
C PRO A 101 -0.37 -5.59 -1.48
N TYR A 102 -0.86 -4.95 -2.54
CA TYR A 102 -0.03 -4.20 -3.49
C TYR A 102 0.36 -2.82 -2.97
N ILE A 103 -0.49 -2.21 -2.11
CA ILE A 103 -0.25 -0.89 -1.55
C ILE A 103 0.69 -0.98 -0.35
N VAL A 104 0.40 -1.87 0.61
CA VAL A 104 1.19 -2.13 1.82
C VAL A 104 1.29 -3.62 2.08
N SER A 105 2.47 -4.11 2.41
CA SER A 105 2.72 -5.54 2.60
C SER A 105 3.20 -5.85 4.00
N ARG A 106 2.32 -5.66 4.99
CA ARG A 106 2.64 -5.98 6.39
C ARG A 106 2.79 -7.47 6.63
N TYR A 107 2.07 -8.27 5.87
CA TYR A 107 2.05 -9.74 5.90
C TYR A 107 1.74 -10.30 4.52
N ASP A 108 2.05 -11.56 4.33
CA ASP A 108 1.58 -12.33 3.17
C ASP A 108 0.11 -12.71 3.34
N THR A 109 -0.75 -12.32 2.43
CA THR A 109 -2.20 -12.53 2.54
C THR A 109 -2.62 -14.00 2.39
N THR A 110 -1.74 -14.87 1.90
CA THR A 110 -2.01 -16.31 1.73
C THR A 110 -1.57 -17.14 2.93
N THR A 111 -0.52 -16.71 3.63
CA THR A 111 0.06 -17.42 4.77
C THR A 111 -0.20 -16.74 6.11
N GLY A 112 -0.43 -15.41 6.11
CA GLY A 112 -0.51 -14.58 7.31
C GLY A 112 0.86 -14.29 7.95
N GLU A 113 1.96 -14.70 7.31
CA GLU A 113 3.31 -14.47 7.81
C GLU A 113 3.66 -12.99 7.72
N LEU A 114 4.13 -12.42 8.83
CA LEU A 114 4.52 -11.01 8.91
C LEU A 114 5.81 -10.76 8.13
N LEU A 115 5.83 -9.69 7.36
CA LEU A 115 7.01 -9.22 6.65
C LEU A 115 7.74 -8.15 7.47
N ALA A 116 9.03 -8.38 7.74
CA ALA A 116 9.88 -7.37 8.34
C ALA A 116 9.92 -6.11 7.46
N LEU A 117 10.07 -4.93 8.06
CA LEU A 117 9.90 -3.64 7.38
C LEU A 117 10.76 -3.51 6.10
N ASN A 118 12.00 -3.97 6.17
CA ASN A 118 12.93 -3.95 5.03
C ASN A 118 12.59 -4.97 3.91
N TYR A 119 11.70 -5.93 4.17
CA TYR A 119 11.20 -6.90 3.19
C TYR A 119 9.86 -6.50 2.59
N ARG A 120 9.24 -5.43 3.07
CA ARG A 120 7.97 -4.95 2.53
C ARG A 120 8.12 -4.45 1.10
N ILE A 121 7.11 -4.72 0.29
CA ILE A 121 7.16 -4.56 -1.17
C ILE A 121 6.01 -3.73 -1.75
N GLY A 122 5.10 -3.26 -0.90
CA GLY A 122 3.96 -2.47 -1.33
C GLY A 122 4.37 -1.13 -1.95
N ILE A 123 3.51 -0.57 -2.79
CA ILE A 123 3.77 0.73 -3.46
C ILE A 123 4.05 1.83 -2.44
N LEU A 124 3.23 1.88 -1.38
CA LEU A 124 3.40 2.86 -0.30
C LEU A 124 4.65 2.56 0.54
N ASP A 125 4.93 1.28 0.83
CA ASP A 125 6.17 0.88 1.52
C ASP A 125 7.41 1.40 0.77
N ARG A 126 7.43 1.32 -0.57
CA ARG A 126 8.52 1.83 -1.41
C ARG A 126 8.64 3.35 -1.35
N LYS A 127 7.53 4.07 -1.37
CA LYS A 127 7.51 5.53 -1.19
C LYS A 127 8.04 5.92 0.19
N LEU A 128 7.59 5.26 1.25
CA LEU A 128 8.06 5.51 2.62
C LEU A 128 9.56 5.21 2.78
N ARG A 129 10.06 4.16 2.17
CA ARG A 129 11.50 3.89 2.11
C ARG A 129 12.26 5.03 1.45
N ILE A 130 11.77 5.54 0.31
CA ILE A 130 12.40 6.68 -0.37
C ILE A 130 12.38 7.93 0.51
N VAL A 131 11.28 8.20 1.20
CA VAL A 131 11.22 9.31 2.17
C VAL A 131 12.26 9.11 3.27
N ASN A 132 12.36 7.90 3.84
CA ASN A 132 13.39 7.57 4.84
C ASN A 132 14.82 7.83 4.35
N GLU A 133 15.11 7.54 3.08
CA GLU A 133 16.44 7.67 2.50
C GLU A 133 16.82 9.13 2.14
N ASN A 134 15.83 10.04 2.03
CA ASN A 134 16.04 11.39 1.47
C ASN A 134 15.64 12.54 2.40
N THR A 135 15.18 12.27 3.61
CA THR A 135 14.81 13.29 4.60
C THR A 135 15.70 13.19 5.83
N THR A 136 15.93 14.32 6.52
CA THR A 136 16.87 14.38 7.64
C THR A 136 16.21 14.55 9.00
N ASP A 137 15.10 15.27 9.08
CA ASP A 137 14.38 15.54 10.32
C ASP A 137 12.92 15.07 10.27
N GLU A 138 12.26 15.07 11.43
CA GLU A 138 10.90 14.57 11.59
C GLU A 138 9.88 15.40 10.83
N ALA A 139 10.04 16.72 10.79
CA ALA A 139 9.07 17.62 10.15
C ALA A 139 9.06 17.42 8.64
N GLU A 140 10.24 17.38 8.01
CA GLU A 140 10.40 17.07 6.60
C GLU A 140 9.90 15.65 6.27
N TRP A 141 10.24 14.67 7.11
CA TRP A 141 9.78 13.30 6.96
C TRP A 141 8.26 13.20 6.96
N LEU A 142 7.60 13.83 7.95
CA LEU A 142 6.14 13.85 8.05
C LEU A 142 5.48 14.53 6.85
N GLU A 143 6.04 15.63 6.36
CA GLU A 143 5.54 16.31 5.17
C GLU A 143 5.51 15.35 3.97
N TRP A 144 6.63 14.66 3.69
CA TRP A 144 6.73 13.77 2.54
C TRP A 144 5.97 12.46 2.72
N VAL A 145 5.84 11.95 3.94
CA VAL A 145 4.97 10.80 4.23
C VAL A 145 3.50 11.16 3.96
N ILE A 146 3.04 12.32 4.40
CA ILE A 146 1.68 12.81 4.12
C ILE A 146 1.44 12.84 2.61
N ARG A 147 2.35 13.40 1.82
CA ARG A 147 2.27 13.43 0.35
C ARG A 147 2.25 12.02 -0.26
N ALA A 148 3.04 11.08 0.27
CA ALA A 148 3.02 9.69 -0.17
C ALA A 148 1.64 9.06 0.00
N TYR A 149 0.99 9.31 1.15
CA TYR A 149 -0.37 8.85 1.43
C TYR A 149 -1.40 9.54 0.54
N GLU A 150 -1.31 10.85 0.35
CA GLU A 150 -2.19 11.64 -0.52
C GLU A 150 -2.11 11.22 -1.98
N ALA A 151 -0.98 10.67 -2.42
CA ALA A 151 -0.77 10.18 -3.78
C ALA A 151 -0.98 8.65 -3.93
N THR A 152 -1.67 8.00 -2.97
CA THR A 152 -1.91 6.56 -3.00
C THR A 152 -3.39 6.27 -2.78
N TYR A 153 -4.01 5.54 -3.71
CA TYR A 153 -5.45 5.31 -3.78
C TYR A 153 -5.76 3.82 -3.87
N GLY A 154 -6.95 3.44 -3.42
CA GLY A 154 -7.45 2.08 -3.57
C GLY A 154 -8.98 2.03 -3.59
N PHE A 155 -9.53 1.12 -4.40
CA PHE A 155 -10.94 0.82 -4.43
C PHE A 155 -11.16 -0.61 -3.98
N GLU A 156 -12.16 -0.83 -3.12
CA GLU A 156 -12.53 -2.16 -2.65
C GLU A 156 -14.05 -2.27 -2.53
N PHE A 157 -14.61 -3.33 -3.09
CA PHE A 157 -16.04 -3.58 -3.05
C PHE A 157 -16.53 -4.09 -1.69
N GLN A 158 -15.75 -4.98 -1.05
CA GLN A 158 -16.12 -5.64 0.19
C GLN A 158 -15.75 -4.78 1.41
N GLY A 159 -16.75 -4.36 2.21
CA GLY A 159 -16.55 -3.45 3.32
C GLY A 159 -15.60 -3.97 4.41
N ASP A 160 -15.52 -5.28 4.62
CA ASP A 160 -14.61 -5.89 5.57
C ASP A 160 -13.15 -5.92 5.06
N ASN A 161 -12.92 -6.11 3.75
CA ASN A 161 -11.61 -5.94 3.13
C ASN A 161 -11.16 -4.48 3.19
N LEU A 162 -12.07 -3.56 2.83
CA LEU A 162 -11.83 -2.13 2.94
C LEU A 162 -11.38 -1.73 4.34
N PHE A 163 -12.04 -2.26 5.37
CA PHE A 163 -11.67 -1.98 6.75
C PHE A 163 -10.25 -2.47 7.07
N LEU A 164 -9.90 -3.70 6.67
CA LEU A 164 -8.55 -4.24 6.83
C LEU A 164 -7.51 -3.44 6.05
N ALA A 165 -7.81 -3.07 4.80
CA ALA A 165 -6.94 -2.21 4.00
C ALA A 165 -6.62 -0.91 4.73
N ARG A 166 -7.64 -0.20 5.23
CA ARG A 166 -7.45 1.05 5.97
C ARG A 166 -6.60 0.88 7.22
N ILE A 167 -6.86 -0.18 8.00
CA ILE A 167 -6.04 -0.49 9.19
C ILE A 167 -4.60 -0.81 8.79
N ASN A 168 -4.39 -1.61 7.75
CA ASN A 168 -3.04 -1.94 7.26
C ASN A 168 -2.25 -0.69 6.88
N LEU A 169 -2.88 0.27 6.19
CA LEU A 169 -2.23 1.53 5.84
C LEU A 169 -1.88 2.35 7.08
N ILE A 170 -2.81 2.51 8.03
CA ILE A 170 -2.56 3.28 9.27
C ILE A 170 -1.44 2.64 10.09
N GLN A 171 -1.47 1.33 10.28
CA GLN A 171 -0.43 0.61 11.01
C GLN A 171 0.93 0.65 10.28
N THR A 172 0.94 0.65 8.95
CA THR A 172 2.17 0.85 8.18
C THR A 172 2.82 2.20 8.50
N PHE A 173 2.03 3.27 8.62
CA PHE A 173 2.55 4.56 9.06
C PHE A 173 3.21 4.47 10.45
N MET A 174 2.52 3.84 11.40
CA MET A 174 3.05 3.68 12.76
C MET A 174 4.35 2.87 12.77
N ASP A 175 4.38 1.74 12.04
CA ASP A 175 5.57 0.88 11.93
C ASP A 175 6.79 1.66 11.40
N TYR A 176 6.62 2.45 10.32
CA TYR A 176 7.71 3.25 9.74
C TYR A 176 8.15 4.42 10.62
N TYR A 177 7.21 5.05 11.31
CA TYR A 177 7.50 6.14 12.24
C TYR A 177 8.29 5.63 13.44
N GLU A 178 7.84 4.54 14.07
CA GLU A 178 8.50 3.94 15.23
C GLU A 178 9.90 3.42 14.88
N ASP A 179 10.06 2.74 13.72
CA ASP A 179 11.37 2.28 13.22
C ASP A 179 12.34 3.45 13.03
N ARG A 180 11.86 4.60 12.56
CA ARG A 180 12.69 5.76 12.28
C ARG A 180 13.06 6.57 13.51
N PHE A 181 12.11 6.80 14.42
CA PHE A 181 12.25 7.75 15.53
C PHE A 181 12.33 7.08 16.90
N GLY A 182 12.04 5.79 17.01
CA GLY A 182 12.14 5.00 18.24
C GLY A 182 11.04 5.29 19.27
N HIS A 183 9.95 5.96 18.86
CA HIS A 183 8.77 6.23 19.69
C HIS A 183 7.50 6.28 18.85
N GLU A 184 6.35 6.18 19.49
CA GLU A 184 5.05 6.28 18.81
C GLU A 184 4.79 7.70 18.30
N PRO A 185 4.08 7.83 17.14
CA PRO A 185 3.66 9.13 16.62
C PRO A 185 2.59 9.77 17.52
N ALA A 186 2.53 11.11 17.51
CA ALA A 186 1.48 11.84 18.21
C ALA A 186 0.09 11.49 17.67
N TYR A 187 -0.90 11.37 18.54
CA TYR A 187 -2.28 11.03 18.19
C TYR A 187 -2.84 11.88 17.04
N MET A 188 -2.57 13.18 17.02
CA MET A 188 -3.05 14.08 15.96
C MET A 188 -2.43 13.77 14.61
N THR A 189 -1.19 13.31 14.59
CA THR A 189 -0.52 12.85 13.35
C THR A 189 -1.17 11.57 12.81
N VAL A 190 -1.40 10.59 13.68
CA VAL A 190 -2.13 9.35 13.31
C VAL A 190 -3.52 9.68 12.79
N LYS A 191 -4.25 10.60 13.45
CA LYS A 191 -5.57 11.04 13.01
C LYS A 191 -5.54 11.70 11.63
N LYS A 192 -4.52 12.49 11.32
CA LYS A 192 -4.35 13.10 10.01
C LYS A 192 -4.15 12.03 8.93
N ILE A 193 -3.24 11.07 9.15
CA ILE A 193 -3.02 9.94 8.25
C ILE A 193 -4.31 9.12 8.07
N ALA A 194 -5.01 8.80 9.15
CA ALA A 194 -6.28 8.07 9.08
C ALA A 194 -7.33 8.80 8.23
N SER A 195 -7.39 10.14 8.34
CA SER A 195 -8.30 10.95 7.51
C SER A 195 -7.96 10.86 6.03
N ILE A 196 -6.68 10.90 5.65
CA ILE A 196 -6.23 10.71 4.26
C ILE A 196 -6.57 9.31 3.78
N VAL A 197 -6.27 8.28 4.58
CA VAL A 197 -6.57 6.88 4.25
C VAL A 197 -8.07 6.68 3.99
N VAL A 198 -8.94 7.20 4.87
CA VAL A 198 -10.40 7.09 4.68
C VAL A 198 -10.85 7.78 3.40
N TRP A 199 -10.21 8.90 3.03
CA TRP A 199 -10.52 9.65 1.82
C TRP A 199 -9.98 9.00 0.54
N ASN A 200 -8.87 8.29 0.60
CA ASN A 200 -8.21 7.73 -0.60
C ASN A 200 -8.53 6.25 -0.83
N ILE A 201 -8.96 5.51 0.20
CA ILE A 201 -9.31 4.09 0.09
C ILE A 201 -10.82 3.94 0.23
N TRP A 202 -11.49 3.75 -0.91
CA TRP A 202 -12.94 3.85 -1.02
C TRP A 202 -13.62 2.50 -1.19
N GLN A 203 -14.86 2.43 -0.66
CA GLN A 203 -15.77 1.34 -0.99
C GLN A 203 -16.44 1.63 -2.33
N MET A 204 -16.04 0.89 -3.35
CA MET A 204 -16.46 1.15 -4.73
C MET A 204 -16.42 -0.12 -5.56
N ASP A 205 -17.36 -0.26 -6.50
CA ASP A 205 -17.26 -1.23 -7.59
C ASP A 205 -16.34 -0.65 -8.67
N GLY A 206 -15.05 -0.98 -8.57
CA GLY A 206 -14.04 -0.45 -9.48
C GLY A 206 -14.18 -0.89 -10.95
N LEU A 207 -15.03 -1.90 -11.23
CA LEU A 207 -15.33 -2.33 -12.60
C LEU A 207 -16.47 -1.54 -13.24
N LYS A 208 -17.43 -1.11 -12.41
CA LYS A 208 -18.63 -0.37 -12.86
C LYS A 208 -18.53 1.12 -12.60
N ASP A 209 -17.48 1.55 -11.89
CA ASP A 209 -17.29 2.94 -11.47
C ASP A 209 -18.46 3.49 -10.64
N THR A 210 -19.03 2.64 -9.76
CA THR A 210 -20.19 2.95 -8.94
C THR A 210 -19.94 2.63 -7.47
N ILE A 211 -20.76 3.21 -6.59
CA ILE A 211 -20.85 2.72 -5.21
C ILE A 211 -21.41 1.28 -5.23
N PRO A 212 -21.11 0.43 -4.23
CA PRO A 212 -21.63 -0.92 -4.16
C PRO A 212 -23.15 -0.95 -4.27
N PHE A 213 -23.65 -1.83 -5.16
CA PHE A 213 -25.07 -1.93 -5.48
C PHE A 213 -25.71 -0.69 -6.12
N GLY A 214 -24.91 0.31 -6.47
CA GLY A 214 -25.38 1.46 -7.25
C GLY A 214 -25.70 1.08 -8.70
N VAL A 215 -26.61 1.80 -9.30
CA VAL A 215 -26.87 1.72 -10.75
C VAL A 215 -25.89 2.69 -11.42
N PRO A 216 -25.20 2.29 -12.53
CA PRO A 216 -24.42 3.22 -13.30
C PRO A 216 -25.29 4.40 -13.71
N ASP A 217 -24.85 5.61 -13.45
CA ASP A 217 -25.55 6.81 -13.88
C ASP A 217 -25.00 7.19 -15.25
N ASP A 218 -25.81 7.00 -16.30
CA ASP A 218 -25.42 7.30 -17.68
C ASP A 218 -25.17 8.81 -17.90
N GLU A 219 -25.54 9.66 -16.93
CA GLU A 219 -25.34 11.11 -16.99
C GLU A 219 -24.03 11.58 -16.32
N TYR A 220 -23.32 10.74 -15.58
CA TYR A 220 -22.02 11.11 -15.01
C TYR A 220 -20.94 11.08 -16.08
N GLN A 221 -20.61 12.25 -16.60
CA GLN A 221 -19.32 12.42 -17.27
C GLN A 221 -18.22 12.07 -16.29
N GLN A 222 -17.42 11.10 -16.62
CA GLN A 222 -16.26 10.68 -15.88
C GLN A 222 -15.43 11.92 -15.52
N LEU A 223 -15.45 12.31 -14.25
CA LEU A 223 -14.52 13.34 -13.77
C LEU A 223 -13.12 12.77 -13.97
N SER A 224 -12.39 13.35 -14.90
CA SER A 224 -11.00 13.00 -15.15
C SER A 224 -10.22 13.05 -13.82
N LEU A 225 -9.77 11.88 -13.36
CA LEU A 225 -8.90 11.76 -12.19
C LEU A 225 -7.44 12.14 -12.51
N PHE A 226 -7.18 12.66 -13.73
CA PHE A 226 -5.85 13.01 -14.24
C PHE A 226 -5.83 14.44 -14.79
#